data_d79c799d08a06d86bb6a334156939bd6
#
_entry.id   d79c799d08a06d86bb6a334156939bd6
#
_cell.length_a   1.000
_cell.length_b   1.000
_cell.length_c   1.000
_cell.angle_alpha   90.00
_cell.angle_beta   90.00
_cell.angle_gamma   90.00
#
_symmetry.space_group_name_H-M   'P 1'
#
loop_
_entity.id
_entity.type
_entity.pdbx_description
1 polymer ?
#
loop_
_entity_poly.entity_id
_entity_poly.type
_entity_poly.pdbx_seq_one_letter_code
_entity_poly.pdbx_strand_id
1 'polypeptide(L)'
;MVKRVDKPTYEIDPTVHGRFDERDTVFMRRFWDREASFYGIQYRDDAVERIAAGEEGYSRTDFARVLASWTVHNCFGGAFSWDRLGQADPSMMKFARYEAEPEEMTEDVKRTARLFGASLVGICKVNEQWIYSHNRSGDPIEIPSECRFAIVMAIAMDKDGIATSPHYESAAATGVGYSKMAFAIASMAQFLRNLRYKALPMGNDTALSIPLAIDAGLGQLGRNGLLVTPEYGACIRICKVFTDMPLVPDQPIDFGLTDFCKTCDRCVTACEAGAISADPEPSFDVASPSNNLGIKRWAVDADRCYEFWAKNTAACSNCIAACPFSKIG
;
A
#
# COMPACT_ATOMS: atom_id res chain seq x y z
N MET A 1 5.34 -22.22 -9.26
CA MET A 1 6.14 -22.57 -8.06
C MET A 1 6.85 -21.29 -7.63
N VAL A 2 6.79 -20.90 -6.35
CA VAL A 2 7.47 -19.71 -5.83
C VAL A 2 8.98 -19.98 -5.75
N LYS A 3 9.80 -19.08 -6.29
CA LYS A 3 11.27 -19.16 -6.26
C LYS A 3 11.81 -17.87 -5.62
N ARG A 4 12.83 -17.98 -4.78
CA ARG A 4 13.64 -16.84 -4.36
C ARG A 4 14.58 -16.45 -5.49
N VAL A 5 14.79 -15.16 -5.69
CA VAL A 5 15.64 -14.61 -6.73
C VAL A 5 16.59 -13.55 -6.15
N ASP A 6 17.74 -13.36 -6.81
CA ASP A 6 18.77 -12.44 -6.31
C ASP A 6 18.47 -10.97 -6.59
N LYS A 7 17.58 -10.72 -7.55
CA LYS A 7 17.19 -9.36 -7.96
C LYS A 7 15.68 -9.22 -7.95
N PRO A 8 15.18 -8.01 -7.63
CA PRO A 8 13.76 -7.69 -7.75
C PRO A 8 13.22 -7.95 -9.16
N THR A 9 11.92 -8.29 -9.25
CA THR A 9 11.25 -8.60 -10.52
C THR A 9 10.75 -7.38 -11.29
N TYR A 10 10.94 -6.19 -10.76
CA TYR A 10 10.70 -4.93 -11.48
C TYR A 10 11.94 -4.52 -12.29
N GLU A 11 11.72 -3.74 -13.34
CA GLU A 11 12.76 -3.17 -14.18
C GLU A 11 12.68 -1.64 -14.15
N ILE A 12 13.83 -0.99 -13.98
CA ILE A 12 13.95 0.47 -13.90
C ILE A 12 14.84 0.96 -15.04
N ASP A 13 14.40 2.03 -15.71
CA ASP A 13 15.26 2.84 -16.57
C ASP A 13 15.93 3.94 -15.73
N PRO A 14 17.21 3.81 -15.39
CA PRO A 14 17.89 4.77 -14.51
C PRO A 14 18.12 6.13 -15.17
N THR A 15 17.90 6.27 -16.46
CA THR A 15 18.09 7.54 -17.18
C THR A 15 16.94 8.51 -16.96
N VAL A 16 15.76 7.99 -16.63
CA VAL A 16 14.54 8.80 -16.43
C VAL A 16 13.89 8.61 -15.05
N HIS A 17 14.25 7.52 -14.36
CA HIS A 17 13.69 7.25 -13.04
C HIS A 17 14.23 8.23 -11.98
N GLY A 18 13.32 8.80 -11.20
CA GLY A 18 13.64 9.68 -10.07
C GLY A 18 12.73 9.38 -8.88
N ARG A 19 13.08 9.95 -7.72
CA ARG A 19 12.21 9.88 -6.54
C ARG A 19 10.89 10.58 -6.86
N PHE A 20 9.80 9.89 -6.65
CA PHE A 20 8.46 10.41 -6.91
C PHE A 20 8.06 11.45 -5.86
N ASP A 21 7.36 12.50 -6.27
CA ASP A 21 6.79 13.49 -5.34
C ASP A 21 5.43 12.99 -4.82
N GLU A 22 5.23 12.95 -3.52
CA GLU A 22 3.94 12.49 -2.95
C GLU A 22 2.77 13.40 -3.36
N ARG A 23 3.04 14.67 -3.70
CA ARG A 23 2.02 15.61 -4.19
C ARG A 23 1.46 15.21 -5.55
N ASP A 24 2.21 14.44 -6.36
CA ASP A 24 1.78 13.98 -7.68
C ASP A 24 0.89 12.74 -7.61
N THR A 25 0.64 12.19 -6.42
CA THR A 25 -0.39 11.17 -6.28
C THR A 25 -1.77 11.73 -6.64
N VAL A 26 -2.63 10.94 -7.28
CA VAL A 26 -3.99 11.36 -7.67
C VAL A 26 -4.79 11.94 -6.48
N PHE A 27 -4.57 11.39 -5.28
CA PHE A 27 -5.22 11.87 -4.05
C PHE A 27 -4.77 13.27 -3.61
N MET A 28 -3.58 13.70 -3.99
CA MET A 28 -3.06 15.03 -3.66
C MET A 28 -3.27 16.00 -4.80
N ARG A 29 -3.17 15.56 -6.06
CA ARG A 29 -3.41 16.39 -7.23
C ARG A 29 -4.79 17.04 -7.22
N ARG A 30 -5.80 16.38 -6.70
CA ARG A 30 -7.15 16.97 -6.55
C ARG A 30 -7.19 18.30 -5.77
N PHE A 31 -6.18 18.61 -4.97
CA PHE A 31 -6.12 19.85 -4.19
C PHE A 31 -5.41 21.00 -4.91
N TRP A 32 -4.54 20.70 -5.86
CA TRP A 32 -3.70 21.70 -6.50
C TRP A 32 -3.70 21.71 -8.03
N ASP A 33 -3.93 20.58 -8.67
CA ASP A 33 -3.92 20.44 -10.13
C ASP A 33 -5.28 20.88 -10.71
N ARG A 34 -5.35 22.14 -11.06
CA ARG A 34 -6.60 22.76 -11.59
C ARG A 34 -7.01 22.27 -12.97
N GLU A 35 -6.11 21.60 -13.69
CA GLU A 35 -6.40 21.04 -15.00
C GLU A 35 -6.91 19.61 -14.93
N ALA A 36 -6.77 18.96 -13.77
CA ALA A 36 -7.33 17.64 -13.55
C ALA A 36 -8.86 17.71 -13.47
N SER A 37 -9.54 16.82 -14.20
CA SER A 37 -11.01 16.73 -14.23
C SER A 37 -11.66 16.49 -12.86
N PHE A 38 -10.86 15.95 -11.91
CA PHE A 38 -11.27 15.68 -10.54
C PHE A 38 -10.79 16.75 -9.54
N TYR A 39 -10.34 17.93 -10.00
CA TYR A 39 -9.95 19.02 -9.09
C TYR A 39 -11.07 19.38 -8.14
N GLY A 40 -10.79 19.44 -6.84
CA GLY A 40 -11.73 19.76 -5.77
C GLY A 40 -12.72 18.65 -5.42
N ILE A 41 -12.79 17.56 -6.18
CA ILE A 41 -13.77 16.48 -5.97
C ILE A 41 -13.28 15.52 -4.88
N GLN A 42 -14.15 15.23 -3.92
CA GLN A 42 -14.00 14.09 -3.01
C GLN A 42 -14.97 12.99 -3.43
N TYR A 43 -14.48 11.77 -3.52
CA TYR A 43 -15.28 10.64 -4.02
C TYR A 43 -16.46 10.23 -3.13
N ARG A 44 -16.75 10.96 -2.05
CA ARG A 44 -17.90 10.72 -1.15
C ARG A 44 -18.91 11.88 -1.14
N ASP A 45 -18.67 12.92 -1.93
CA ASP A 45 -19.50 14.14 -1.87
C ASP A 45 -20.96 13.85 -2.24
N ASP A 46 -21.20 13.03 -3.26
CA ASP A 46 -22.52 12.72 -3.79
C ASP A 46 -23.17 11.47 -3.13
N ALA A 47 -22.63 11.00 -1.99
CA ALA A 47 -23.13 9.78 -1.33
C ALA A 47 -24.60 9.89 -0.89
N VAL A 48 -25.06 11.08 -0.50
CA VAL A 48 -26.44 11.31 -0.06
C VAL A 48 -27.42 11.07 -1.23
N GLU A 49 -27.10 11.59 -2.41
CA GLU A 49 -27.91 11.44 -3.60
C GLU A 49 -27.97 9.97 -4.04
N ARG A 50 -26.83 9.29 -4.03
CA ARG A 50 -26.76 7.89 -4.36
C ARG A 50 -27.54 6.99 -3.42
N ILE A 51 -27.48 7.27 -2.10
CA ILE A 51 -28.30 6.55 -1.10
C ILE A 51 -29.79 6.79 -1.35
N ALA A 52 -30.16 8.02 -1.69
CA ALA A 52 -31.56 8.37 -1.98
C ALA A 52 -32.11 7.67 -3.24
N ALA A 53 -31.24 7.36 -4.20
CA ALA A 53 -31.61 6.62 -5.40
C ALA A 53 -32.01 5.15 -5.11
N GLY A 54 -31.65 4.60 -3.95
CA GLY A 54 -32.07 3.26 -3.52
C GLY A 54 -31.38 2.12 -4.27
N GLU A 55 -30.20 2.37 -4.85
CA GLU A 55 -29.44 1.35 -5.55
C GLU A 55 -28.99 0.24 -4.59
N GLU A 56 -29.01 -1.02 -5.06
CA GLU A 56 -28.53 -2.17 -4.28
C GLU A 56 -27.02 -2.01 -3.96
N GLY A 57 -26.63 -2.26 -2.71
CA GLY A 57 -25.24 -2.13 -2.24
C GLY A 57 -24.83 -0.71 -1.83
N TYR A 58 -25.74 0.29 -1.92
CA TYR A 58 -25.49 1.69 -1.57
C TYR A 58 -26.45 2.23 -0.50
N SER A 59 -26.82 1.40 0.47
CA SER A 59 -27.72 1.83 1.54
C SER A 59 -27.05 2.76 2.55
N ARG A 60 -27.86 3.47 3.32
CA ARG A 60 -27.38 4.32 4.44
C ARG A 60 -26.59 3.52 5.48
N THR A 61 -26.99 2.28 5.74
CA THR A 61 -26.29 1.40 6.69
C THR A 61 -24.94 0.96 6.15
N ASP A 62 -24.84 0.68 4.84
CA ASP A 62 -23.56 0.33 4.21
C ASP A 62 -22.61 1.51 4.22
N PHE A 63 -23.09 2.72 3.93
CA PHE A 63 -22.27 3.93 4.02
C PHE A 63 -21.79 4.21 5.45
N ALA A 64 -22.65 3.98 6.46
CA ALA A 64 -22.24 4.09 7.86
C ALA A 64 -21.11 3.09 8.20
N ARG A 65 -21.14 1.87 7.65
CA ARG A 65 -20.04 0.91 7.77
C ARG A 65 -18.74 1.42 7.11
N VAL A 66 -18.85 2.04 5.91
CA VAL A 66 -17.69 2.68 5.26
C VAL A 66 -17.05 3.70 6.19
N LEU A 67 -17.83 4.64 6.72
CA LEU A 67 -17.29 5.68 7.61
C LEU A 67 -16.68 5.08 8.88
N ALA A 68 -17.37 4.14 9.52
CA ALA A 68 -16.91 3.49 10.74
C ALA A 68 -15.62 2.69 10.52
N SER A 69 -15.45 2.06 9.36
CA SER A 69 -14.29 1.23 9.04
C SER A 69 -12.95 2.01 9.03
N TRP A 70 -13.00 3.31 8.82
CA TRP A 70 -11.84 4.20 8.80
C TRP A 70 -11.51 4.84 10.16
N THR A 71 -12.32 4.59 11.19
CA THR A 71 -12.22 5.32 12.47
C THR A 71 -10.83 5.20 13.09
N VAL A 72 -10.27 4.00 13.21
CA VAL A 72 -8.96 3.80 13.84
C VAL A 72 -7.86 4.45 13.00
N HIS A 73 -7.89 4.28 11.67
CA HIS A 73 -6.97 4.96 10.77
C HIS A 73 -7.03 6.48 10.94
N ASN A 74 -8.21 7.06 10.98
CA ASN A 74 -8.41 8.51 11.08
C ASN A 74 -8.04 9.07 12.46
N CYS A 75 -8.23 8.29 13.54
CA CYS A 75 -7.83 8.70 14.90
C CYS A 75 -6.32 8.92 15.02
N PHE A 76 -5.52 8.25 14.19
CA PHE A 76 -4.08 8.48 14.12
C PHE A 76 -3.71 9.63 13.15
N GLY A 77 -4.69 10.40 12.64
CA GLY A 77 -4.48 11.58 11.80
C GLY A 77 -3.93 11.27 10.41
N GLY A 78 -4.25 10.09 9.89
CA GLY A 78 -3.60 9.57 8.70
C GLY A 78 -2.15 9.18 8.98
N ALA A 79 -1.35 9.10 7.94
CA ALA A 79 0.00 8.57 7.97
C ALA A 79 0.98 9.30 8.91
N PHE A 80 0.76 10.58 9.21
CA PHE A 80 1.74 11.43 9.91
C PHE A 80 1.60 11.51 11.42
N SER A 81 0.57 10.97 12.01
CA SER A 81 0.39 11.05 13.47
C SER A 81 1.11 9.94 14.23
N TRP A 82 1.82 9.07 13.52
CA TRP A 82 2.64 8.03 14.11
C TRP A 82 3.75 8.57 15.01
N ASP A 83 4.17 9.82 14.81
CA ASP A 83 5.13 10.51 15.67
C ASP A 83 4.60 10.78 17.09
N ARG A 84 3.29 10.77 17.30
CA ARG A 84 2.70 10.94 18.64
C ARG A 84 3.01 9.80 19.60
N LEU A 85 3.39 8.63 19.08
CA LEU A 85 3.84 7.48 19.85
C LEU A 85 5.37 7.48 20.04
N GLY A 86 6.02 8.61 19.85
CA GLY A 86 7.42 8.79 19.50
C GLY A 86 8.49 8.29 20.47
N GLN A 87 8.18 7.83 21.67
CA GLN A 87 9.20 7.44 22.66
C GLN A 87 8.96 6.04 23.23
N ALA A 88 10.05 5.40 23.67
CA ALA A 88 9.95 4.17 24.44
C ALA A 88 9.19 4.40 25.74
N ASP A 89 8.53 3.36 26.23
CA ASP A 89 7.91 3.36 27.55
C ASP A 89 8.95 3.72 28.62
N PRO A 90 8.66 4.60 29.58
CA PRO A 90 9.61 4.99 30.62
C PRO A 90 10.22 3.82 31.40
N SER A 91 9.47 2.73 31.57
CA SER A 91 9.99 1.52 32.24
C SER A 91 11.12 0.86 31.45
N MET A 92 11.04 0.93 30.11
CA MET A 92 12.05 0.37 29.20
C MET A 92 13.31 1.24 29.10
N MET A 93 13.22 2.52 29.50
CA MET A 93 14.38 3.43 29.51
C MET A 93 15.47 3.02 30.51
N LYS A 94 15.13 2.16 31.47
CA LYS A 94 16.07 1.60 32.46
C LYS A 94 16.97 0.51 31.89
N PHE A 95 16.58 -0.09 30.78
CA PHE A 95 17.37 -1.12 30.11
C PHE A 95 18.30 -0.51 29.07
N ALA A 96 19.45 -1.16 28.85
CA ALA A 96 20.29 -0.89 27.68
C ALA A 96 19.54 -1.21 26.39
N ARG A 97 20.08 -0.76 25.27
CA ARG A 97 19.60 -1.19 23.95
C ARG A 97 19.67 -2.71 23.88
N TYR A 98 18.59 -3.34 23.40
CA TYR A 98 18.58 -4.78 23.18
C TYR A 98 19.58 -5.16 22.10
N GLU A 99 20.40 -6.17 22.34
CA GLU A 99 21.39 -6.67 21.40
C GLU A 99 21.28 -8.20 21.33
N ALA A 100 21.19 -8.71 20.13
CA ALA A 100 21.22 -10.13 19.78
C ALA A 100 21.77 -10.30 18.37
N GLU A 101 21.96 -11.52 17.89
CA GLU A 101 22.33 -11.79 16.52
C GLU A 101 21.24 -11.30 15.56
N PRO A 102 21.60 -10.77 14.37
CA PRO A 102 20.62 -10.25 13.42
C PRO A 102 19.53 -11.24 13.03
N GLU A 103 19.85 -12.53 12.96
CA GLU A 103 18.90 -13.61 12.69
C GLU A 103 17.85 -13.74 13.78
N GLU A 104 18.25 -13.72 15.05
CA GLU A 104 17.35 -13.77 16.21
C GLU A 104 16.43 -12.54 16.25
N MET A 105 17.00 -11.35 16.08
CA MET A 105 16.23 -10.11 16.00
C MET A 105 15.21 -10.14 14.86
N THR A 106 15.59 -10.71 13.71
CA THR A 106 14.72 -10.86 12.55
C THR A 106 13.54 -11.78 12.83
N GLU A 107 13.78 -12.90 13.47
CA GLU A 107 12.72 -13.84 13.87
C GLU A 107 11.76 -13.21 14.89
N ASP A 108 12.27 -12.50 15.87
CA ASP A 108 11.46 -11.78 16.86
C ASP A 108 10.61 -10.68 16.21
N VAL A 109 11.17 -9.90 15.31
CA VAL A 109 10.45 -8.88 14.55
C VAL A 109 9.33 -9.50 13.73
N LYS A 110 9.61 -10.58 12.99
CA LYS A 110 8.60 -11.26 12.16
C LYS A 110 7.49 -11.91 13.01
N ARG A 111 7.85 -12.51 14.15
CA ARG A 111 6.90 -13.07 15.09
C ARG A 111 6.01 -11.97 15.69
N THR A 112 6.60 -10.87 16.09
CA THR A 112 5.90 -9.71 16.66
C THR A 112 4.97 -9.05 15.66
N ALA A 113 5.41 -8.87 14.40
CA ALA A 113 4.56 -8.34 13.33
C ALA A 113 3.30 -9.19 13.11
N ARG A 114 3.45 -10.53 13.11
CA ARG A 114 2.30 -11.45 13.01
C ARG A 114 1.37 -11.36 14.23
N LEU A 115 1.93 -11.24 15.45
CA LEU A 115 1.15 -11.03 16.68
C LEU A 115 0.33 -9.74 16.58
N PHE A 116 0.85 -8.69 15.95
CA PHE A 116 0.17 -7.43 15.73
C PHE A 116 -0.74 -7.43 14.47
N GLY A 117 -1.00 -8.60 13.89
CA GLY A 117 -2.01 -8.78 12.86
C GLY A 117 -1.49 -8.72 11.42
N ALA A 118 -0.18 -8.68 11.19
CA ALA A 118 0.35 -8.84 9.85
C ALA A 118 0.07 -10.24 9.30
N SER A 119 -0.55 -10.30 8.13
CA SER A 119 -0.78 -11.56 7.40
C SER A 119 0.50 -12.06 6.73
N LEU A 120 1.30 -11.14 6.21
CA LEU A 120 2.65 -11.39 5.69
C LEU A 120 3.61 -10.34 6.25
N VAL A 121 4.86 -10.72 6.41
CA VAL A 121 5.94 -9.82 6.82
C VAL A 121 7.23 -10.21 6.13
N GLY A 122 7.92 -9.23 5.58
CA GLY A 122 9.24 -9.36 5.00
C GLY A 122 10.13 -8.19 5.37
N ILE A 123 11.42 -8.37 5.19
CA ILE A 123 12.44 -7.38 5.51
C ILE A 123 13.26 -7.10 4.26
N CYS A 124 13.49 -5.83 3.95
CA CYS A 124 14.43 -5.43 2.92
C CYS A 124 15.37 -4.33 3.43
N LYS A 125 16.43 -4.06 2.67
CA LYS A 125 17.20 -2.83 2.85
C LYS A 125 16.38 -1.65 2.36
N VAL A 126 16.52 -0.50 3.04
CA VAL A 126 15.93 0.75 2.55
C VAL A 126 16.62 1.11 1.24
N ASN A 127 15.83 1.32 0.21
CA ASN A 127 16.27 1.79 -1.10
C ASN A 127 15.76 3.22 -1.30
N GLU A 128 16.67 4.17 -1.35
CA GLU A 128 16.35 5.60 -1.44
C GLU A 128 15.53 5.96 -2.68
N GLN A 129 15.63 5.19 -3.76
CA GLN A 129 14.83 5.41 -4.98
C GLN A 129 13.33 5.29 -4.72
N TRP A 130 12.93 4.57 -3.68
CA TRP A 130 11.53 4.37 -3.31
C TRP A 130 11.00 5.35 -2.27
N ILE A 131 11.86 6.20 -1.71
CA ILE A 131 11.46 7.28 -0.80
C ILE A 131 10.93 8.44 -1.64
N TYR A 132 9.77 8.99 -1.27
CA TYR A 132 9.26 10.19 -1.95
C TYR A 132 10.25 11.35 -1.82
N SER A 133 10.35 12.18 -2.86
CA SER A 133 11.21 13.37 -2.84
C SER A 133 10.69 14.43 -1.88
N HIS A 134 9.36 14.62 -1.86
CA HIS A 134 8.65 15.56 -0.99
C HIS A 134 7.42 14.90 -0.39
N ASN A 135 7.02 15.37 0.78
CA ASN A 135 5.78 14.98 1.44
C ASN A 135 4.57 15.72 0.84
N ARG A 136 3.38 15.46 1.35
CA ARG A 136 2.12 16.09 0.91
C ARG A 136 2.08 17.60 1.09
N SER A 137 2.86 18.14 2.03
CA SER A 137 2.99 19.58 2.27
C SER A 137 4.06 20.23 1.39
N GLY A 138 4.85 19.46 0.66
CA GLY A 138 5.91 19.93 -0.21
C GLY A 138 7.27 20.04 0.49
N ASP A 139 7.41 19.50 1.71
CA ASP A 139 8.70 19.48 2.39
C ASP A 139 9.54 18.31 1.88
N PRO A 140 10.85 18.48 1.69
CA PRO A 140 11.75 17.38 1.34
C PRO A 140 11.69 16.25 2.37
N ILE A 141 11.67 15.00 1.91
CA ILE A 141 11.74 13.84 2.80
C ILE A 141 13.19 13.37 2.91
N GLU A 142 13.69 13.39 4.13
CA GLU A 142 14.98 12.85 4.50
C GLU A 142 14.80 11.76 5.56
N ILE A 143 15.34 10.58 5.28
CA ILE A 143 15.32 9.45 6.20
C ILE A 143 16.70 9.42 6.90
N PRO A 144 16.74 9.28 8.25
CA PRO A 144 18.00 9.12 8.96
C PRO A 144 18.83 7.96 8.37
N SER A 145 20.09 8.22 8.03
CA SER A 145 20.97 7.29 7.30
C SER A 145 21.23 5.98 8.04
N GLU A 146 21.02 5.94 9.35
CA GLU A 146 21.08 4.75 10.18
C GLU A 146 19.87 3.82 10.02
N CYS A 147 18.71 4.33 9.59
CA CYS A 147 17.49 3.53 9.31
C CYS A 147 17.64 2.77 8.00
N ARG A 148 18.43 1.71 8.01
CA ARG A 148 18.83 0.95 6.81
C ARG A 148 17.95 -0.23 6.47
N PHE A 149 16.99 -0.59 7.34
CA PHE A 149 16.11 -1.74 7.14
C PHE A 149 14.66 -1.30 7.13
N ALA A 150 13.87 -1.92 6.26
CA ALA A 150 12.42 -1.78 6.19
C ALA A 150 11.75 -3.09 6.58
N ILE A 151 10.91 -3.03 7.59
CA ILE A 151 9.97 -4.10 7.96
C ILE A 151 8.69 -3.83 7.18
N VAL A 152 8.41 -4.65 6.19
CA VAL A 152 7.22 -4.49 5.32
C VAL A 152 6.17 -5.51 5.74
N MET A 153 4.98 -5.02 6.04
CA MET A 153 3.86 -5.83 6.51
C MET A 153 2.70 -5.75 5.53
N ALA A 154 2.07 -6.89 5.23
CA ALA A 154 0.83 -6.94 4.47
C ALA A 154 -0.32 -7.40 5.38
N ILE A 155 -1.45 -6.71 5.26
CA ILE A 155 -2.68 -6.99 5.98
C ILE A 155 -3.71 -7.51 4.99
N ALA A 156 -4.14 -8.76 5.13
CA ALA A 156 -5.19 -9.34 4.29
C ALA A 156 -6.51 -8.62 4.54
N MET A 157 -7.20 -8.29 3.46
CA MET A 157 -8.56 -7.75 3.51
C MET A 157 -9.59 -8.87 3.53
N ASP A 158 -10.80 -8.53 3.95
CA ASP A 158 -11.94 -9.43 3.91
C ASP A 158 -12.32 -9.71 2.45
N LYS A 159 -12.29 -10.99 2.05
CA LYS A 159 -12.51 -11.39 0.67
C LYS A 159 -13.96 -11.26 0.26
N ASP A 160 -14.89 -11.61 1.15
CA ASP A 160 -16.31 -11.57 0.87
C ASP A 160 -16.75 -10.10 0.68
N GLY A 161 -16.27 -9.22 1.55
CA GLY A 161 -16.47 -7.79 1.38
C GLY A 161 -15.86 -7.26 0.09
N ILE A 162 -14.63 -7.64 -0.27
CA ILE A 162 -13.99 -7.21 -1.52
C ILE A 162 -14.73 -7.74 -2.75
N ALA A 163 -15.35 -8.93 -2.67
CA ALA A 163 -16.13 -9.52 -3.76
C ALA A 163 -17.35 -8.66 -4.16
N THR A 164 -17.88 -7.85 -3.23
CA THR A 164 -19.04 -6.98 -3.51
C THR A 164 -18.67 -5.70 -4.27
N SER A 165 -17.37 -5.51 -4.64
CA SER A 165 -16.94 -4.31 -5.38
C SER A 165 -17.76 -4.12 -6.67
N PRO A 166 -18.17 -2.88 -6.98
CA PRO A 166 -17.75 -1.60 -6.39
C PRO A 166 -18.64 -1.06 -5.25
N HIS A 167 -19.45 -1.86 -4.62
CA HIS A 167 -20.42 -1.44 -3.58
C HIS A 167 -19.75 -0.95 -2.28
N TYR A 168 -20.53 -0.32 -1.41
CA TYR A 168 -20.06 0.23 -0.12
C TYR A 168 -19.44 -0.82 0.80
N GLU A 169 -19.89 -2.05 0.77
CA GLU A 169 -19.31 -3.12 1.59
C GLU A 169 -17.83 -3.37 1.23
N SER A 170 -17.49 -3.36 -0.05
CA SER A 170 -16.10 -3.45 -0.51
C SER A 170 -15.25 -2.25 -0.02
N ALA A 171 -15.83 -1.05 -0.04
CA ALA A 171 -15.17 0.14 0.49
C ALA A 171 -14.97 0.05 2.02
N ALA A 172 -15.92 -0.57 2.74
CA ALA A 172 -15.79 -0.83 4.18
C ALA A 172 -14.69 -1.87 4.47
N ALA A 173 -14.64 -2.98 3.71
CA ALA A 173 -13.57 -3.97 3.81
C ALA A 173 -12.18 -3.35 3.59
N THR A 174 -12.07 -2.42 2.64
CA THR A 174 -10.88 -1.61 2.41
C THR A 174 -10.53 -0.77 3.63
N GLY A 175 -11.49 -0.04 4.22
CA GLY A 175 -11.30 0.79 5.41
C GLY A 175 -10.87 -0.02 6.63
N VAL A 176 -11.45 -1.21 6.85
CA VAL A 176 -11.02 -2.15 7.88
C VAL A 176 -9.55 -2.53 7.69
N GLY A 177 -9.14 -2.81 6.44
CA GLY A 177 -7.74 -3.09 6.12
C GLY A 177 -6.80 -1.95 6.54
N TYR A 178 -7.16 -0.70 6.25
CA TYR A 178 -6.39 0.47 6.68
C TYR A 178 -6.38 0.66 8.20
N SER A 179 -7.48 0.41 8.89
CA SER A 179 -7.54 0.52 10.35
C SER A 179 -6.70 -0.57 11.05
N LYS A 180 -6.70 -1.81 10.53
CA LYS A 180 -5.80 -2.88 10.99
C LYS A 180 -4.33 -2.53 10.71
N MET A 181 -4.05 -1.98 9.54
CA MET A 181 -2.72 -1.50 9.18
C MET A 181 -2.23 -0.44 10.17
N ALA A 182 -3.09 0.50 10.55
CA ALA A 182 -2.80 1.54 11.53
C ALA A 182 -2.36 0.94 12.87
N PHE A 183 -3.12 -0.01 13.40
CA PHE A 183 -2.77 -0.72 14.62
C PHE A 183 -1.42 -1.45 14.51
N ALA A 184 -1.21 -2.20 13.43
CA ALA A 184 0.01 -3.00 13.24
C ALA A 184 1.26 -2.11 13.19
N ILE A 185 1.21 -0.99 12.46
CA ILE A 185 2.36 -0.08 12.33
C ILE A 185 2.69 0.58 13.66
N ALA A 186 1.68 1.12 14.34
CA ALA A 186 1.87 1.82 15.62
C ALA A 186 2.48 0.88 16.66
N SER A 187 1.93 -0.33 16.78
CA SER A 187 2.40 -1.34 17.74
C SER A 187 3.82 -1.81 17.41
N MET A 188 4.13 -2.02 16.12
CA MET A 188 5.46 -2.42 15.68
C MET A 188 6.51 -1.33 15.94
N ALA A 189 6.18 -0.08 15.64
CA ALA A 189 7.07 1.04 15.92
C ALA A 189 7.34 1.17 17.43
N GLN A 190 6.32 1.02 18.26
CA GLN A 190 6.47 1.07 19.72
C GLN A 190 7.30 -0.10 20.26
N PHE A 191 7.14 -1.30 19.70
CA PHE A 191 7.98 -2.45 20.04
C PHE A 191 9.46 -2.16 19.81
N LEU A 192 9.82 -1.65 18.62
CA LEU A 192 11.20 -1.30 18.29
C LEU A 192 11.76 -0.21 19.20
N ARG A 193 10.97 0.84 19.50
CA ARG A 193 11.36 1.92 20.39
C ARG A 193 11.59 1.44 21.81
N ASN A 194 10.79 0.48 22.29
CA ASN A 194 10.97 -0.14 23.60
C ASN A 194 12.28 -0.94 23.68
N LEU A 195 12.75 -1.49 22.56
CA LEU A 195 14.06 -2.13 22.44
C LEU A 195 15.21 -1.14 22.20
N ARG A 196 14.90 0.18 22.20
CA ARG A 196 15.84 1.29 22.03
C ARG A 196 16.37 1.44 20.60
N TYR A 197 15.58 1.02 19.61
CA TYR A 197 15.82 1.26 18.18
C TYR A 197 14.96 2.39 17.65
N LYS A 198 15.44 3.08 16.62
CA LYS A 198 14.65 4.04 15.84
C LYS A 198 13.57 3.29 15.08
N ALA A 199 12.41 3.90 14.99
CA ALA A 199 11.31 3.37 14.21
C ALA A 199 10.54 4.50 13.54
N LEU A 200 10.46 4.45 12.21
CA LEU A 200 9.70 5.38 11.37
C LEU A 200 8.53 4.62 10.76
N PRO A 201 7.34 4.67 11.40
CA PRO A 201 6.15 3.99 10.90
C PRO A 201 5.55 4.74 9.70
N MET A 202 5.12 4.00 8.69
CA MET A 202 4.59 4.56 7.44
C MET A 202 3.44 3.70 6.91
N GLY A 203 2.35 4.35 6.51
CA GLY A 203 1.29 3.77 5.72
C GLY A 203 1.63 3.85 4.22
N ASN A 204 0.81 4.58 3.46
CA ASN A 204 1.08 4.84 2.03
C ASN A 204 1.98 6.07 1.81
N ASP A 205 2.33 6.77 2.86
CA ASP A 205 3.17 7.96 2.88
C ASP A 205 4.66 7.63 2.87
N THR A 206 5.46 8.67 2.69
CA THR A 206 6.92 8.72 2.87
C THR A 206 7.71 7.88 1.87
N ALA A 207 7.27 6.68 1.53
CA ALA A 207 7.92 5.81 0.57
C ALA A 207 6.92 4.91 -0.18
N LEU A 208 7.25 4.53 -1.41
CA LEU A 208 6.49 3.61 -2.26
C LEU A 208 6.46 2.21 -1.63
N SER A 209 5.26 1.74 -1.26
CA SER A 209 5.09 0.47 -0.56
C SER A 209 5.30 -0.75 -1.45
N ILE A 210 4.89 -0.69 -2.72
CA ILE A 210 4.92 -1.86 -3.62
C ILE A 210 6.35 -2.32 -3.91
N PRO A 211 7.28 -1.47 -4.37
CA PRO A 211 8.64 -1.92 -4.63
C PRO A 211 9.36 -2.41 -3.37
N LEU A 212 9.16 -1.76 -2.22
CA LEU A 212 9.71 -2.24 -0.94
C LEU A 212 9.15 -3.61 -0.56
N ALA A 213 7.87 -3.89 -0.86
CA ALA A 213 7.28 -5.20 -0.62
C ALA A 213 7.81 -6.28 -1.57
N ILE A 214 8.16 -5.92 -2.81
CA ILE A 214 8.84 -6.80 -3.75
C ILE A 214 10.25 -7.12 -3.24
N ASP A 215 11.00 -6.10 -2.83
CA ASP A 215 12.35 -6.24 -2.27
C ASP A 215 12.34 -7.11 -1.00
N ALA A 216 11.26 -7.03 -0.20
CA ALA A 216 11.04 -7.82 1.00
C ALA A 216 10.47 -9.24 0.73
N GLY A 217 10.36 -9.65 -0.55
CA GLY A 217 9.93 -10.99 -0.92
C GLY A 217 8.44 -11.29 -0.71
N LEU A 218 7.57 -10.27 -0.65
CA LEU A 218 6.14 -10.49 -0.41
C LEU A 218 5.35 -10.80 -1.68
N GLY A 219 5.85 -10.43 -2.87
CA GLY A 219 5.12 -10.63 -4.11
C GLY A 219 5.77 -9.98 -5.32
N GLN A 220 4.99 -9.83 -6.38
CA GLN A 220 5.38 -9.20 -7.64
C GLN A 220 4.36 -8.13 -8.06
N LEU A 221 4.76 -7.24 -8.97
CA LEU A 221 3.87 -6.21 -9.53
C LEU A 221 2.92 -6.83 -10.55
N GLY A 222 1.62 -6.73 -10.32
CA GLY A 222 0.59 -7.20 -11.24
C GLY A 222 0.23 -6.19 -12.33
N ARG A 223 -0.49 -6.65 -13.40
CA ARG A 223 -1.02 -5.78 -14.46
C ARG A 223 -1.90 -4.66 -13.91
N ASN A 224 -2.63 -4.90 -12.83
CA ASN A 224 -3.47 -3.90 -12.15
C ASN A 224 -2.68 -2.83 -11.36
N GLY A 225 -1.35 -2.82 -11.48
CA GLY A 225 -0.49 -1.85 -10.78
C GLY A 225 -0.36 -2.08 -9.28
N LEU A 226 -0.85 -3.21 -8.75
CA LEU A 226 -0.79 -3.55 -7.33
C LEU A 226 0.21 -4.68 -7.07
N LEU A 227 0.67 -4.78 -5.82
CA LEU A 227 1.38 -5.98 -5.37
C LEU A 227 0.43 -7.17 -5.38
N VAL A 228 0.85 -8.26 -6.00
CA VAL A 228 0.17 -9.55 -5.97
C VAL A 228 1.04 -10.54 -5.20
N THR A 229 0.50 -11.14 -4.16
CA THR A 229 1.17 -12.15 -3.34
C THR A 229 0.68 -13.55 -3.70
N PRO A 230 1.48 -14.60 -3.52
CA PRO A 230 1.03 -15.98 -3.77
C PRO A 230 -0.14 -16.42 -2.88
N GLU A 231 -0.23 -15.89 -1.64
CA GLU A 231 -1.20 -16.30 -0.63
C GLU A 231 -2.54 -15.56 -0.73
N TYR A 232 -2.48 -14.24 -0.96
CA TYR A 232 -3.64 -13.34 -0.88
C TYR A 232 -3.91 -12.59 -2.18
N GLY A 233 -3.09 -12.81 -3.23
CA GLY A 233 -3.17 -12.01 -4.45
C GLY A 233 -3.01 -10.52 -4.17
N ALA A 234 -3.85 -9.70 -4.78
CA ALA A 234 -3.89 -8.25 -4.56
C ALA A 234 -4.82 -7.84 -3.39
N CYS A 235 -5.45 -8.82 -2.70
CA CYS A 235 -6.41 -8.57 -1.62
C CYS A 235 -5.72 -8.25 -0.29
N ILE A 236 -4.81 -7.27 -0.30
CA ILE A 236 -3.99 -6.84 0.84
C ILE A 236 -3.87 -5.33 0.93
N ARG A 237 -3.48 -4.84 2.13
CA ARG A 237 -2.92 -3.50 2.34
C ARG A 237 -1.47 -3.63 2.81
N ILE A 238 -0.63 -2.67 2.44
CA ILE A 238 0.80 -2.71 2.72
C ILE A 238 1.18 -1.53 3.60
N CYS A 239 1.97 -1.80 4.63
CA CYS A 239 2.58 -0.79 5.47
C CYS A 239 4.02 -1.17 5.80
N LYS A 240 4.77 -0.21 6.35
CA LYS A 240 6.20 -0.44 6.63
C LYS A 240 6.66 0.37 7.82
N VAL A 241 7.75 -0.12 8.44
CA VAL A 241 8.50 0.60 9.48
C VAL A 241 9.97 0.59 9.09
N PHE A 242 10.60 1.76 8.96
CA PHE A 242 12.06 1.84 8.80
C PHE A 242 12.73 1.88 10.17
N THR A 243 13.87 1.19 10.28
CA THR A 243 14.58 1.04 11.56
C THR A 243 16.10 0.94 11.37
N ASP A 244 16.83 1.29 12.42
CA ASP A 244 18.26 1.05 12.57
C ASP A 244 18.59 -0.29 13.25
N MET A 245 17.56 -1.10 13.59
CA MET A 245 17.75 -2.45 14.12
C MET A 245 18.43 -3.32 13.05
N PRO A 246 19.56 -3.98 13.38
CA PRO A 246 20.22 -4.84 12.40
C PRO A 246 19.39 -6.10 12.16
N LEU A 247 18.89 -6.22 10.93
CA LEU A 247 18.01 -7.31 10.49
C LEU A 247 18.58 -8.01 9.27
N VAL A 248 18.20 -9.26 9.06
CA VAL A 248 18.54 -10.03 7.86
C VAL A 248 17.46 -9.80 6.79
N PRO A 249 17.81 -9.20 5.63
CA PRO A 249 16.86 -9.01 4.55
C PRO A 249 16.39 -10.34 3.95
N ASP A 250 15.11 -10.39 3.60
CA ASP A 250 14.56 -11.45 2.76
C ASP A 250 14.99 -11.27 1.31
N GLN A 251 14.83 -12.30 0.50
CA GLN A 251 15.07 -12.26 -0.94
C GLN A 251 13.75 -12.02 -1.69
N PRO A 252 13.77 -11.23 -2.76
CA PRO A 252 12.64 -11.12 -3.68
C PRO A 252 12.20 -12.50 -4.17
N ILE A 253 10.94 -12.62 -4.58
CA ILE A 253 10.38 -13.86 -5.10
C ILE A 253 9.89 -13.68 -6.53
N ASP A 254 9.96 -14.76 -7.29
CA ASP A 254 9.31 -14.90 -8.59
C ASP A 254 8.41 -16.15 -8.58
N PHE A 255 7.15 -15.98 -8.95
CA PHE A 255 6.18 -17.06 -9.09
C PHE A 255 5.48 -17.06 -10.46
N GLY A 256 6.10 -16.37 -11.45
CA GLY A 256 5.63 -16.34 -12.83
C GLY A 256 4.46 -15.37 -13.05
N LEU A 257 4.25 -14.39 -12.17
CA LEU A 257 3.13 -13.47 -12.28
C LEU A 257 3.17 -12.62 -13.55
N THR A 258 4.35 -12.11 -13.92
CA THR A 258 4.48 -11.28 -15.11
C THR A 258 4.06 -12.04 -16.37
N ASP A 259 4.53 -13.25 -16.54
CA ASP A 259 4.15 -14.09 -17.70
C ASP A 259 2.67 -14.47 -17.67
N PHE A 260 2.12 -14.74 -16.50
CA PHE A 260 0.68 -14.95 -16.35
C PHE A 260 -0.12 -13.72 -16.75
N CYS A 261 0.29 -12.53 -16.31
CA CYS A 261 -0.39 -11.28 -16.61
C CYS A 261 -0.34 -10.90 -18.11
N LYS A 262 0.64 -11.37 -18.89
CA LYS A 262 0.69 -11.17 -20.36
C LYS A 262 -0.52 -11.76 -21.06
N THR A 263 -1.06 -12.85 -20.55
CA THR A 263 -2.20 -13.58 -21.13
C THR A 263 -3.50 -13.43 -20.36
N CYS A 264 -3.48 -12.80 -19.18
CA CYS A 264 -4.66 -12.57 -18.33
C CYS A 264 -5.09 -11.10 -18.40
N ASP A 265 -6.33 -10.88 -18.79
CA ASP A 265 -6.97 -9.57 -18.93
C ASP A 265 -8.12 -9.33 -17.94
N ARG A 266 -8.35 -10.21 -16.97
CA ARG A 266 -9.49 -10.13 -16.05
C ARG A 266 -9.60 -8.80 -15.32
N CYS A 267 -8.49 -8.25 -14.85
CA CYS A 267 -8.50 -6.95 -14.18
C CYS A 267 -8.77 -5.79 -15.16
N VAL A 268 -8.41 -5.93 -16.43
CA VAL A 268 -8.73 -4.95 -17.50
C VAL A 268 -10.22 -4.98 -17.77
N THR A 269 -10.77 -6.17 -18.02
CA THR A 269 -12.21 -6.37 -18.32
C THR A 269 -13.11 -5.92 -17.16
N ALA A 270 -12.69 -6.16 -15.92
CA ALA A 270 -13.44 -5.74 -14.73
C ALA A 270 -13.29 -4.27 -14.38
N CYS A 271 -12.40 -3.53 -15.04
CA CYS A 271 -12.17 -2.12 -14.74
C CYS A 271 -13.20 -1.23 -15.45
N GLU A 272 -14.26 -0.85 -14.78
CA GLU A 272 -15.32 0.03 -15.32
C GLU A 272 -14.78 1.41 -15.74
N ALA A 273 -13.67 1.86 -15.13
CA ALA A 273 -12.99 3.08 -15.53
C ALA A 273 -12.18 2.95 -16.82
N GLY A 274 -11.95 1.73 -17.32
CA GLY A 274 -11.00 1.50 -18.42
C GLY A 274 -9.59 2.02 -18.14
N ALA A 275 -9.17 1.98 -16.85
CA ALA A 275 -7.94 2.62 -16.39
C ALA A 275 -6.69 1.73 -16.50
N ILE A 276 -6.84 0.43 -16.73
CA ILE A 276 -5.73 -0.53 -16.77
C ILE A 276 -5.36 -0.83 -18.22
N SER A 277 -4.07 -0.72 -18.56
CA SER A 277 -3.58 -1.02 -19.91
C SER A 277 -3.93 -2.45 -20.34
N ALA A 278 -4.45 -2.56 -21.57
CA ALA A 278 -4.74 -3.82 -22.24
C ALA A 278 -3.56 -4.35 -23.06
N ASP A 279 -2.43 -3.64 -23.10
CA ASP A 279 -1.27 -4.03 -23.88
C ASP A 279 -0.76 -5.43 -23.48
N PRO A 280 -0.30 -6.25 -24.42
CA PRO A 280 0.16 -7.60 -24.11
C PRO A 280 1.41 -7.62 -23.23
N GLU A 281 2.26 -6.60 -23.33
CA GLU A 281 3.54 -6.51 -22.61
C GLU A 281 3.59 -5.24 -21.75
N PRO A 282 4.30 -5.27 -20.61
CA PRO A 282 4.57 -4.07 -19.83
C PRO A 282 5.56 -3.16 -20.56
N SER A 283 5.40 -1.84 -20.41
CA SER A 283 6.27 -0.83 -21.00
C SER A 283 6.74 0.20 -19.96
N PHE A 284 7.57 1.15 -20.38
CA PHE A 284 7.92 2.33 -19.57
C PHE A 284 6.96 3.51 -19.76
N ASP A 285 5.90 3.31 -20.53
CA ASP A 285 4.89 4.34 -20.77
C ASP A 285 4.13 4.69 -19.49
N VAL A 286 3.67 5.91 -19.41
CA VAL A 286 2.85 6.43 -18.33
C VAL A 286 1.49 6.87 -18.87
N ALA A 287 0.43 6.63 -18.10
CA ALA A 287 -0.93 6.96 -18.49
C ALA A 287 -1.45 8.23 -17.81
N SER A 288 -0.82 8.67 -16.72
CA SER A 288 -1.17 9.90 -16.03
C SER A 288 0.04 10.50 -15.31
N PRO A 289 0.01 11.80 -14.95
CA PRO A 289 1.06 12.42 -14.14
C PRO A 289 1.30 11.74 -12.77
N SER A 290 0.32 10.98 -12.29
CA SER A 290 0.45 10.20 -11.04
C SER A 290 1.21 8.88 -11.22
N ASN A 291 1.76 8.61 -12.40
CA ASN A 291 2.63 7.48 -12.62
C ASN A 291 4.11 7.87 -12.43
N ASN A 292 4.83 7.12 -11.62
CA ASN A 292 6.28 7.28 -11.46
C ASN A 292 7.01 6.88 -12.75
N LEU A 293 7.86 7.75 -13.29
CA LEU A 293 8.60 7.54 -14.54
C LEU A 293 9.68 6.44 -14.39
N GLY A 294 10.04 5.84 -15.52
CA GLY A 294 11.16 4.89 -15.60
C GLY A 294 10.93 3.56 -14.89
N ILE A 295 9.69 3.16 -14.67
CA ILE A 295 9.35 1.84 -14.13
C ILE A 295 8.58 1.07 -15.19
N LYS A 296 9.09 -0.10 -15.59
CA LYS A 296 8.42 -0.99 -16.54
C LYS A 296 7.22 -1.66 -15.90
N ARG A 297 6.03 -1.42 -16.47
CA ARG A 297 4.76 -1.94 -15.96
C ARG A 297 3.65 -1.82 -17.01
N TRP A 298 2.51 -2.44 -16.77
CA TRP A 298 1.28 -2.01 -17.40
C TRP A 298 0.83 -0.71 -16.75
N ALA A 299 0.70 0.34 -17.54
CA ALA A 299 0.29 1.63 -17.03
C ALA A 299 -1.15 1.56 -16.49
N VAL A 300 -1.38 2.24 -15.37
CA VAL A 300 -2.71 2.45 -14.82
C VAL A 300 -3.00 3.95 -14.85
N ASP A 301 -4.05 4.35 -15.55
CA ASP A 301 -4.53 5.72 -15.57
C ASP A 301 -5.19 6.03 -14.22
N ALA A 302 -4.43 6.65 -13.34
CA ALA A 302 -4.87 6.98 -12.01
C ALA A 302 -6.01 8.02 -12.02
N ASP A 303 -6.03 8.89 -13.02
CA ASP A 303 -7.02 9.95 -13.18
C ASP A 303 -8.40 9.34 -13.49
N ARG A 304 -8.48 8.47 -14.49
CA ARG A 304 -9.72 7.71 -14.80
C ARG A 304 -10.17 6.84 -13.63
N CYS A 305 -9.23 6.19 -12.94
CA CYS A 305 -9.54 5.38 -11.77
C CYS A 305 -10.18 6.22 -10.66
N TYR A 306 -9.64 7.41 -10.36
CA TYR A 306 -10.18 8.29 -9.34
C TYR A 306 -11.52 8.91 -9.76
N GLU A 307 -11.70 9.29 -11.03
CA GLU A 307 -12.99 9.76 -11.57
C GLU A 307 -14.10 8.73 -11.38
N PHE A 308 -13.78 7.44 -11.60
CA PHE A 308 -14.74 6.37 -11.33
C PHE A 308 -15.08 6.30 -9.85
N TRP A 309 -14.11 6.43 -8.93
CA TRP A 309 -14.40 6.46 -7.50
C TRP A 309 -15.32 7.63 -7.13
N ALA A 310 -15.12 8.79 -7.73
CA ALA A 310 -15.97 9.96 -7.53
C ALA A 310 -17.42 9.66 -7.97
N LYS A 311 -17.61 9.16 -9.18
CA LYS A 311 -18.94 8.75 -9.70
C LYS A 311 -19.58 7.63 -8.89
N ASN A 312 -18.76 6.68 -8.42
CA ASN A 312 -19.21 5.56 -7.59
C ASN A 312 -19.51 5.97 -6.14
N THR A 313 -19.09 7.15 -5.72
CA THR A 313 -19.17 7.66 -4.33
C THR A 313 -18.44 6.78 -3.30
N ALA A 314 -17.61 5.84 -3.76
CA ALA A 314 -16.87 4.89 -2.94
C ALA A 314 -15.59 4.42 -3.64
N ALA A 315 -14.61 3.97 -2.84
CA ALA A 315 -13.44 3.28 -3.34
C ALA A 315 -13.84 1.98 -4.07
N CYS A 316 -13.22 1.74 -5.22
CA CYS A 316 -13.42 0.55 -6.04
C CYS A 316 -12.30 -0.48 -5.81
N SER A 317 -12.65 -1.75 -5.85
CA SER A 317 -11.73 -2.90 -5.75
C SER A 317 -11.95 -3.94 -6.86
N ASN A 318 -12.62 -3.59 -7.98
CA ASN A 318 -12.95 -4.53 -9.07
C ASN A 318 -11.73 -5.29 -9.59
N CYS A 319 -10.61 -4.58 -9.81
CA CYS A 319 -9.36 -5.20 -10.28
C CYS A 319 -8.72 -6.15 -9.24
N ILE A 320 -9.00 -5.94 -7.94
CA ILE A 320 -8.59 -6.83 -6.87
C ILE A 320 -9.49 -8.07 -6.85
N ALA A 321 -10.80 -7.87 -6.90
CA ALA A 321 -11.79 -8.94 -6.90
C ALA A 321 -11.65 -9.88 -8.12
N ALA A 322 -11.41 -9.31 -9.29
CA ALA A 322 -11.24 -10.07 -10.53
C ALA A 322 -9.91 -10.81 -10.65
N CYS A 323 -8.91 -10.49 -9.82
CA CYS A 323 -7.59 -11.11 -9.90
C CYS A 323 -7.65 -12.58 -9.44
N PRO A 324 -7.28 -13.56 -10.27
CA PRO A 324 -7.34 -14.99 -9.88
C PRO A 324 -6.48 -15.32 -8.66
N PHE A 325 -5.40 -14.57 -8.45
CA PHE A 325 -4.54 -14.75 -7.27
C PHE A 325 -5.19 -14.28 -5.97
N SER A 326 -6.19 -13.40 -6.03
CA SER A 326 -6.93 -12.95 -4.84
C SER A 326 -7.82 -14.07 -4.26
N LYS A 327 -8.12 -15.13 -5.04
CA LYS A 327 -8.90 -16.30 -4.61
C LYS A 327 -10.26 -15.89 -4.02
N ILE A 328 -10.89 -14.92 -4.67
CA ILE A 328 -12.22 -14.44 -4.34
C ILE A 328 -13.20 -15.21 -5.23
N GLY A 329 -14.10 -15.94 -4.62
CA GLY A 329 -15.29 -16.59 -5.18
C GLY A 329 -15.04 -17.69 -6.21
#